data_a20b2fbfa54dde6112de8cbc4e97680c
#
_entry.id   a20b2fbfa54dde6112de8cbc4e97680c
#
_cell.length_a   1.000
_cell.length_b   1.000
_cell.length_c   1.000
_cell.angle_alpha   90.00
_cell.angle_beta   90.00
_cell.angle_gamma   90.00
#
_symmetry.space_group_name_H-M   'P 1'
#
loop_
_entity.id
_entity.type
_entity.pdbx_description
1 polymer ?
#
loop_
_entity_poly.entity_id
_entity_poly.type
_entity_poly.pdbx_seq_one_letter_code
_entity_poly.pdbx_strand_id
1 'polypeptide(L)'
;MNMEKIRFDNFVSLNRGFDLPDDKKPSLEEIERVWTSYTSVPQELNLPSAPEHPIVVRHEDNRPQPRRDRETEKGMACVIGRLRPCNVFDVKFVALSHNTKRGAALGGILNAELLKAKGFFDNL
;
A
#
# COMPACT_ATOMS: atom_id res chain seq x y z
N MET A 1 -17.86 -13.25 0.46
CA MET A 1 -16.38 -13.32 0.43
C MET A 1 -15.95 -14.05 1.69
N ASN A 2 -15.36 -15.24 1.54
CA ASN A 2 -14.99 -16.05 2.70
C ASN A 2 -13.75 -15.48 3.38
N MET A 3 -13.91 -14.84 4.51
CA MET A 3 -12.86 -14.18 5.29
C MET A 3 -11.82 -15.15 5.88
N GLU A 4 -12.10 -16.45 5.91
CA GLU A 4 -11.19 -17.46 6.45
C GLU A 4 -9.96 -17.70 5.58
N LYS A 5 -10.02 -17.41 4.28
CA LYS A 5 -8.91 -17.63 3.35
C LYS A 5 -7.80 -16.55 3.43
N ILE A 6 -8.05 -15.47 4.17
CA ILE A 6 -7.11 -14.34 4.32
C ILE A 6 -6.11 -14.58 5.47
N ARG A 7 -6.35 -15.59 6.32
CA ARG A 7 -5.68 -15.76 7.61
C ARG A 7 -4.34 -16.50 7.59
N PHE A 8 -3.98 -17.16 6.48
CA PHE A 8 -2.86 -18.11 6.49
C PHE A 8 -1.56 -17.61 5.88
N ASP A 9 -1.60 -16.51 5.19
CA ASP A 9 -0.42 -15.97 4.54
C ASP A 9 -0.08 -14.63 5.21
N ASN A 10 1.16 -14.38 5.54
CA ASN A 10 1.67 -13.17 6.18
C ASN A 10 1.46 -11.88 5.35
N PHE A 11 0.34 -11.77 4.68
CA PHE A 11 -0.07 -10.63 3.85
C PHE A 11 -1.59 -10.50 3.83
N VAL A 12 -2.07 -9.33 3.47
CA VAL A 12 -3.48 -9.04 3.20
C VAL A 12 -3.65 -8.71 1.73
N SER A 13 -4.54 -9.43 1.05
CA SER A 13 -4.99 -9.10 -0.30
C SER A 13 -6.42 -8.59 -0.24
N LEU A 14 -6.64 -7.38 -0.72
CA LEU A 14 -7.95 -6.73 -0.73
C LEU A 14 -8.41 -6.50 -2.17
N ASN A 15 -9.65 -6.89 -2.44
CA ASN A 15 -10.35 -6.48 -3.66
C ASN A 15 -11.28 -5.34 -3.27
N ARG A 16 -11.01 -4.15 -3.79
CA ARG A 16 -11.71 -2.92 -3.42
C ARG A 16 -12.31 -2.23 -4.65
N GLY A 17 -13.43 -1.57 -4.41
CA GLY A 17 -14.03 -0.64 -5.33
C GLY A 17 -14.51 0.59 -4.56
N PHE A 18 -14.65 1.70 -5.23
CA PHE A 18 -15.19 2.92 -4.67
C PHE A 18 -15.94 3.72 -5.74
N ASP A 19 -16.91 4.50 -5.29
CA ASP A 19 -17.65 5.46 -6.08
C ASP A 19 -17.09 6.86 -5.83
N LEU A 20 -17.07 7.65 -6.88
CA LEU A 20 -16.65 9.05 -6.85
C LEU A 20 -17.80 9.94 -7.28
N PRO A 21 -17.90 11.20 -6.79
CA PRO A 21 -18.85 12.15 -7.29
C PRO A 21 -18.71 12.35 -8.80
N ASP A 22 -19.83 12.40 -9.53
CA ASP A 22 -19.86 12.44 -11.01
C ASP A 22 -19.06 13.59 -11.64
N ASP A 23 -18.95 14.71 -10.92
CA ASP A 23 -18.21 15.90 -11.35
C ASP A 23 -16.69 15.83 -11.11
N LYS A 24 -16.20 14.75 -10.46
CA LYS A 24 -14.79 14.60 -10.02
C LYS A 24 -14.21 13.22 -10.27
N LYS A 25 -14.71 12.48 -11.26
CA LYS A 25 -14.20 11.16 -11.59
C LYS A 25 -12.83 11.26 -12.29
N PRO A 26 -11.73 10.89 -11.62
CA PRO A 26 -10.43 10.84 -12.27
C PRO A 26 -10.36 9.67 -13.26
N SER A 27 -9.53 9.80 -14.27
CA SER A 27 -9.19 8.68 -15.15
C SER A 27 -8.38 7.62 -14.40
N LEU A 28 -8.29 6.41 -14.96
CA LEU A 28 -7.46 5.34 -14.38
C LEU A 28 -5.99 5.76 -14.34
N GLU A 29 -5.53 6.47 -15.36
CA GLU A 29 -4.17 6.99 -15.46
C GLU A 29 -3.88 8.06 -14.38
N GLU A 30 -4.86 8.89 -14.06
CA GLU A 30 -4.72 9.88 -12.98
C GLU A 30 -4.65 9.20 -11.61
N ILE A 31 -5.48 8.18 -11.38
CA ILE A 31 -5.42 7.38 -10.15
C ILE A 31 -4.05 6.72 -10.01
N GLU A 32 -3.57 6.08 -11.06
CA GLU A 32 -2.27 5.43 -11.06
C GLU A 32 -1.13 6.42 -10.84
N ARG A 33 -1.17 7.58 -11.49
CA ARG A 33 -0.19 8.63 -11.28
C ARG A 33 -0.13 9.10 -9.83
N VAL A 34 -1.27 9.29 -9.18
CA VAL A 34 -1.35 9.66 -7.77
C VAL A 34 -0.74 8.58 -6.89
N TRP A 35 -1.01 7.31 -7.16
CA TRP A 35 -0.44 6.21 -6.39
C TRP A 35 1.06 6.08 -6.56
N THR A 36 1.56 6.15 -7.80
CA THR A 36 3.00 6.01 -8.08
C THR A 36 3.84 7.20 -7.61
N SER A 37 3.26 8.38 -7.56
CA SER A 37 3.92 9.58 -7.05
C SER A 37 3.74 9.80 -5.54
N TYR A 38 3.00 8.92 -4.85
CA TYR A 38 2.71 9.11 -3.44
C TYR A 38 3.97 8.99 -2.59
N THR A 39 4.21 10.02 -1.80
CA THR A 39 5.22 10.07 -0.74
C THR A 39 4.59 10.61 0.54
N SER A 40 5.28 10.43 1.66
CA SER A 40 4.83 10.89 2.96
C SER A 40 6.04 11.24 3.86
N VAL A 41 5.77 11.71 5.05
CA VAL A 41 6.81 12.13 6.00
C VAL A 41 7.97 11.13 6.19
N PRO A 42 7.76 9.81 6.26
CA PRO A 42 8.87 8.85 6.33
C PRO A 42 9.84 8.91 5.16
N GLN A 43 9.37 9.14 3.93
CA GLN A 43 10.21 9.29 2.74
C GLN A 43 10.94 10.63 2.76
N GLU A 44 10.24 11.72 3.12
CA GLU A 44 10.82 13.06 3.23
C GLU A 44 11.97 13.10 4.25
N LEU A 45 11.83 12.38 5.36
CA LEU A 45 12.85 12.26 6.41
C LEU A 45 13.89 11.17 6.14
N ASN A 46 13.78 10.43 5.03
CA ASN A 46 14.65 9.30 4.69
C ASN A 46 14.82 8.30 5.84
N LEU A 47 13.70 7.92 6.50
CA LEU A 47 13.76 7.01 7.64
C LEU A 47 14.25 5.62 7.20
N PRO A 48 15.10 4.95 8.00
CA PRO A 48 15.77 3.70 7.60
C PRO A 48 14.82 2.56 7.21
N SER A 49 13.65 2.46 7.86
CA SER A 49 12.65 1.44 7.56
C SER A 49 11.58 1.89 6.57
N ALA A 50 11.65 3.13 6.07
CA ALA A 50 10.71 3.63 5.08
C ALA A 50 10.96 2.95 3.72
N PRO A 51 9.90 2.50 3.03
CA PRO A 51 10.03 2.09 1.64
C PRO A 51 10.32 3.31 0.76
N GLU A 52 11.11 3.14 -0.28
CA GLU A 52 11.33 4.20 -1.26
C GLU A 52 10.02 4.52 -2.00
N HIS A 53 9.29 3.47 -2.39
CA HIS A 53 7.98 3.56 -3.02
C HIS A 53 6.91 2.95 -2.12
N PRO A 54 6.17 3.75 -1.33
CA PRO A 54 5.12 3.24 -0.44
C PRO A 54 4.00 2.48 -1.16
N ILE A 55 3.74 2.87 -2.40
CA ILE A 55 2.77 2.22 -3.30
C ILE A 55 3.48 1.83 -4.59
N VAL A 56 3.36 0.57 -4.97
CA VAL A 56 3.89 0.02 -6.22
C VAL A 56 2.75 -0.52 -7.07
N VAL A 57 2.61 0.01 -8.28
CA VAL A 57 1.58 -0.44 -9.23
C VAL A 57 2.14 -1.53 -10.15
N ARG A 58 1.35 -2.58 -10.38
CA ARG A 58 1.64 -3.67 -11.31
C ARG A 58 0.61 -3.68 -12.43
N HIS A 59 1.10 -3.83 -13.66
CA HIS A 59 0.28 -3.81 -14.87
C HIS A 59 -0.09 -5.20 -15.38
N GLU A 60 0.65 -6.23 -14.92
CA GLU A 60 0.40 -7.59 -15.36
C GLU A 60 -0.96 -8.08 -14.83
N ASP A 61 -1.76 -8.71 -15.68
CA ASP A 61 -3.11 -9.19 -15.40
C ASP A 61 -3.22 -10.12 -14.18
N ASN A 62 -2.14 -10.83 -13.88
CA ASN A 62 -2.06 -11.77 -12.78
C ASN A 62 -1.37 -11.22 -11.52
N ARG A 63 -1.13 -9.90 -11.45
CA ARG A 63 -0.48 -9.24 -10.29
C ARG A 63 -1.47 -8.26 -9.61
N PRO A 64 -1.32 -8.01 -8.30
CA PRO A 64 -0.31 -8.57 -7.40
C PRO A 64 -0.55 -10.04 -7.06
N GLN A 65 0.55 -10.76 -6.81
CA GLN A 65 0.54 -12.13 -6.30
C GLN A 65 1.33 -12.19 -4.99
N PRO A 66 0.80 -12.79 -3.92
CA PRO A 66 1.48 -12.86 -2.62
C PRO A 66 2.90 -13.42 -2.71
N ARG A 67 3.05 -14.49 -3.47
CA ARG A 67 4.33 -15.19 -3.61
C ARG A 67 5.43 -14.37 -4.28
N ARG A 68 5.04 -13.43 -5.15
CA ARG A 68 5.95 -12.61 -5.95
C ARG A 68 6.11 -11.18 -5.41
N ASP A 69 5.05 -10.66 -4.78
CA ASP A 69 4.96 -9.23 -4.47
C ASP A 69 5.08 -8.90 -2.99
N ARG A 70 4.93 -9.88 -2.09
CA ARG A 70 4.93 -9.63 -0.64
C ARG A 70 6.23 -9.01 -0.12
N GLU A 71 7.36 -9.26 -0.77
CA GLU A 71 8.66 -8.74 -0.37
C GLU A 71 9.05 -7.42 -1.09
N THR A 72 8.16 -6.86 -1.89
CA THR A 72 8.39 -5.57 -2.56
C THR A 72 8.72 -4.51 -1.50
N GLU A 73 9.80 -3.75 -1.74
CA GLU A 73 10.33 -2.78 -0.77
C GLU A 73 10.57 -3.44 0.62
N LYS A 74 11.18 -4.61 0.64
CA LYS A 74 11.41 -5.41 1.86
C LYS A 74 10.13 -5.77 2.62
N GLY A 75 8.98 -5.80 1.95
CA GLY A 75 7.67 -6.03 2.52
C GLY A 75 7.00 -4.78 3.10
N MET A 76 7.52 -3.59 2.84
CA MET A 76 6.99 -2.33 3.34
C MET A 76 6.10 -1.59 2.34
N ALA A 77 6.14 -1.94 1.05
CA ALA A 77 5.22 -1.37 0.07
C ALA A 77 3.82 -2.00 0.13
N CYS A 78 2.84 -1.21 -0.28
CA CYS A 78 1.53 -1.71 -0.72
C CYS A 78 1.60 -1.93 -2.24
N VAL A 79 1.40 -3.15 -2.70
CA VAL A 79 1.41 -3.48 -4.13
C VAL A 79 -0.01 -3.49 -4.65
N ILE A 80 -0.30 -2.65 -5.64
CA ILE A 80 -1.62 -2.52 -6.26
C ILE A 80 -1.54 -3.02 -7.70
N GLY A 81 -2.62 -3.63 -8.16
CA GLY A 81 -2.75 -4.02 -9.57
C GLY A 81 -4.19 -4.29 -9.95
N ARG A 82 -4.40 -4.65 -11.20
CA ARG A 82 -5.72 -4.91 -11.77
C ARG A 82 -6.69 -3.72 -11.60
N LEU A 83 -6.16 -2.50 -11.67
CA LEU A 83 -6.96 -1.30 -11.70
C LEU A 83 -7.78 -1.30 -12.99
N ARG A 84 -9.10 -1.20 -12.86
CA ARG A 84 -10.03 -1.27 -13.98
C ARG A 84 -11.38 -0.68 -13.64
N PRO A 85 -12.20 -0.33 -14.65
CA PRO A 85 -13.60 0.05 -14.42
C PRO A 85 -14.38 -1.07 -13.71
N CYS A 86 -15.41 -0.70 -12.98
CA CYS A 86 -16.30 -1.61 -12.27
C CYS A 86 -17.75 -1.35 -12.66
N ASN A 87 -18.54 -2.43 -12.80
CA ASN A 87 -19.96 -2.31 -13.15
C ASN A 87 -20.84 -1.88 -11.98
N VAL A 88 -20.32 -1.96 -10.74
CA VAL A 88 -21.06 -1.58 -9.52
C VAL A 88 -20.50 -0.31 -8.92
N PHE A 89 -19.19 -0.14 -8.97
CA PHE A 89 -18.46 1.05 -8.53
C PHE A 89 -17.77 1.70 -9.73
N ASP A 90 -17.26 2.89 -9.60
CA ASP A 90 -16.53 3.54 -10.70
C ASP A 90 -15.26 2.78 -11.06
N VAL A 91 -14.51 2.34 -10.06
CA VAL A 91 -13.25 1.60 -10.25
C VAL A 91 -13.12 0.46 -9.25
N LYS A 92 -12.32 -0.53 -9.62
CA LYS A 92 -11.90 -1.62 -8.74
C LYS A 92 -10.43 -1.98 -8.97
N PHE A 93 -9.78 -2.48 -7.93
CA PHE A 93 -8.38 -2.88 -7.95
C PHE A 93 -8.12 -3.97 -6.90
N VAL A 94 -6.94 -4.56 -6.95
CA VAL A 94 -6.44 -5.48 -5.93
C VAL A 94 -5.24 -4.85 -5.24
N ALA A 95 -5.25 -4.81 -3.91
CA ALA A 95 -4.12 -4.35 -3.10
C ALA A 95 -3.57 -5.51 -2.26
N LEU A 96 -2.27 -5.56 -2.14
CA LEU A 96 -1.53 -6.54 -1.35
C LEU A 96 -0.56 -5.83 -0.42
N SER A 97 -0.60 -6.17 0.85
CA SER A 97 0.32 -5.64 1.87
C SER A 97 0.82 -6.77 2.78
N HIS A 98 2.05 -6.65 3.26
CA HIS A 98 2.65 -7.65 4.14
C HIS A 98 2.15 -7.47 5.58
N ASN A 99 1.41 -8.44 6.09
CA ASN A 99 0.73 -8.34 7.38
C ASN A 99 1.70 -8.26 8.58
N THR A 100 2.77 -9.05 8.57
CA THR A 100 3.72 -9.12 9.71
C THR A 100 4.86 -8.10 9.62
N LYS A 101 5.22 -7.63 8.43
CA LYS A 101 6.22 -6.59 8.26
C LYS A 101 5.58 -5.20 8.32
N ARG A 102 4.94 -4.76 7.24
CA ARG A 102 4.28 -3.45 7.20
C ARG A 102 3.19 -3.30 8.27
N GLY A 103 2.37 -4.33 8.43
CA GLY A 103 1.24 -4.32 9.37
C GLY A 103 1.63 -4.54 10.84
N ALA A 104 2.87 -4.89 11.14
CA ALA A 104 3.32 -5.18 12.50
C ALA A 104 4.76 -4.70 12.75
N ALA A 105 5.76 -5.60 12.66
CA ALA A 105 7.11 -5.38 13.17
C ALA A 105 7.79 -4.14 12.57
N LEU A 106 7.94 -4.07 11.25
CA LEU A 106 8.62 -2.94 10.61
C LEU A 106 7.78 -1.65 10.64
N GLY A 107 6.45 -1.77 10.64
CA GLY A 107 5.57 -0.62 10.86
C GLY A 107 5.76 0.00 12.24
N GLY A 108 5.93 -0.83 13.28
CA GLY A 108 6.26 -0.38 14.63
C GLY A 108 7.62 0.30 14.71
N ILE A 109 8.64 -0.29 14.07
CA ILE A 109 9.99 0.30 13.99
C ILE A 109 9.95 1.65 13.27
N LEU A 110 9.28 1.74 12.12
CA LEU A 110 9.13 2.99 11.36
C LEU A 110 8.47 4.10 12.20
N ASN A 111 7.47 3.76 13.02
CA ASN A 111 6.86 4.71 13.94
C ASN A 111 7.84 5.20 15.00
N ALA A 112 8.67 4.32 15.55
CA ALA A 112 9.70 4.70 16.53
C ALA A 112 10.79 5.59 15.88
N GLU A 113 11.22 5.28 14.66
CA GLU A 113 12.13 6.12 13.87
C GLU A 113 11.55 7.50 13.63
N LEU A 114 10.24 7.59 13.29
CA LEU A 114 9.54 8.85 13.08
C LEU A 114 9.48 9.69 14.37
N LEU A 115 9.16 9.07 15.50
CA LEU A 115 9.13 9.75 16.79
C LEU A 115 10.52 10.28 17.17
N LYS A 116 11.57 9.48 16.94
CA LYS A 116 12.95 9.91 17.15
C LYS A 116 13.30 11.10 16.26
N ALA A 117 13.01 11.02 14.97
CA ALA A 117 13.29 12.09 14.02
C ALA A 117 12.55 13.40 14.35
N LYS A 118 11.41 13.31 15.02
CA LYS A 118 10.64 14.46 15.53
C LYS A 118 11.08 14.95 16.91
N GLY A 119 12.16 14.42 17.47
CA GLY A 119 12.68 14.84 18.77
C GLY A 119 11.85 14.39 19.98
N PHE A 120 10.93 13.43 19.79
CA PHE A 120 10.05 13.00 20.89
C PHE A 120 10.82 12.43 22.09
N PHE A 121 11.99 11.86 21.86
CA PHE A 121 12.83 11.26 22.89
C PHE A 121 13.94 12.18 23.42
N ASP A 122 14.08 13.40 22.91
CA ASP A 122 15.20 14.29 23.26
C ASP A 122 15.09 14.88 24.68
N ASN A 123 13.91 14.75 25.29
CA ASN A 123 13.63 15.25 26.63
C ASN A 123 13.28 14.14 27.64
N LEU A 124 13.59 12.88 27.30
CA LEU A 124 13.50 11.73 28.19
C LEU A 124 14.90 11.39 28.72
#